data_08aecd062045fa16e36423a7c8e6662f
#
_entry.id   08aecd062045fa16e36423a7c8e6662f
#
_cell.length_a   1.000
_cell.length_b   1.000
_cell.length_c   1.000
_cell.angle_alpha   90.00
_cell.angle_beta   90.00
_cell.angle_gamma   90.00
#
_symmetry.space_group_name_H-M   'P 1'
#
loop_
_entity.id
_entity.type
_entity.pdbx_description
1 polymer ?
#
loop_
_entity_poly.entity_id
_entity_poly.type
_entity_poly.pdbx_seq_one_letter_code
_entity_poly.pdbx_strand_id
1 'polypeptide(L)'
;MDNKQRTILIADDAEINRDLLRMLFENDYNIIEASNGEEAIEALASNKDHIATLFLDLVMPKKNGLDVLAYMNDTGLISNVPVIMVTGEATGDTDLKAYEYGVSDIIYKPIEPKVVVRRTLNLIELFDYRINIEKELEHRTAELLESRRQLEQNKEFLVDGLSSVVEFRNLESGEHIKMVKQFTEIMLRYLNSHSPRYHFTESQINSIVVASSLHDLGKIAISDSILLKPARLTTDEYDEMKKHTLFGCQLLDHFKHDSSDFYTYCYDICRYHHERYDGKGYPDGLSGDEIPIWAQVVSIADVFDALISRRVYKPAFSFDQTIDMIENGECGIFSPEIMDCFRHAKSDLYKLAKEEREHLIYNEAIMRNKI
;
A
#
# COMPACT_ATOMS: atom_id res chain seq x y z
N MET A 1 7.55 26.10 23.96
CA MET A 1 6.40 27.03 23.76
C MET A 1 6.37 27.95 24.97
N ASP A 2 6.00 29.23 24.78
CA ASP A 2 5.84 30.16 25.90
C ASP A 2 4.62 29.70 26.70
N ASN A 3 4.80 29.30 27.96
CA ASN A 3 3.73 28.78 28.83
C ASN A 3 2.59 29.83 29.03
N LYS A 4 2.87 31.10 28.86
CA LYS A 4 1.86 32.18 28.92
C LYS A 4 0.80 32.13 27.80
N GLN A 5 0.97 31.30 26.79
CA GLN A 5 -0.05 31.08 25.77
C GLN A 5 -0.98 29.88 26.11
N ARG A 6 -0.69 29.15 27.18
CA ARG A 6 -1.46 27.99 27.63
C ARG A 6 -2.29 28.33 28.85
N THR A 7 -3.42 27.66 28.98
CA THR A 7 -4.41 27.93 30.01
C THR A 7 -4.52 26.75 30.96
N ILE A 8 -4.57 26.99 32.25
CA ILE A 8 -5.01 26.07 33.28
C ILE A 8 -6.45 26.41 33.62
N LEU A 9 -7.33 25.42 33.46
CA LEU A 9 -8.72 25.53 33.89
C LEU A 9 -8.85 24.98 35.33
N ILE A 10 -9.47 25.78 36.22
CA ILE A 10 -9.68 25.43 37.61
C ILE A 10 -11.19 25.43 37.86
N ALA A 11 -11.74 24.24 38.10
CA ALA A 11 -13.14 24.01 38.39
C ALA A 11 -13.32 23.52 39.85
N ASP A 12 -13.76 24.41 40.73
CA ASP A 12 -14.01 24.11 42.16
C ASP A 12 -15.07 25.11 42.66
N ASP A 13 -16.05 24.69 43.43
CA ASP A 13 -17.11 25.60 43.92
C ASP A 13 -16.62 26.54 45.02
N ALA A 14 -15.58 26.17 45.77
CA ALA A 14 -14.99 26.96 46.84
C ALA A 14 -13.95 27.97 46.24
N GLU A 15 -14.24 29.26 46.37
CA GLU A 15 -13.37 30.34 45.92
C GLU A 15 -11.96 30.26 46.49
N ILE A 16 -11.82 29.88 47.78
CA ILE A 16 -10.52 29.73 48.44
C ILE A 16 -9.61 28.71 47.77
N ASN A 17 -10.18 27.64 47.24
CA ASN A 17 -9.44 26.60 46.50
C ASN A 17 -9.01 27.11 45.13
N ARG A 18 -9.90 27.82 44.41
CA ARG A 18 -9.58 28.42 43.13
C ARG A 18 -8.48 29.47 43.27
N ASP A 19 -8.59 30.38 44.28
CA ASP A 19 -7.57 31.38 44.60
C ASP A 19 -6.20 30.74 44.87
N LEU A 20 -6.17 29.68 45.70
CA LEU A 20 -4.94 28.98 46.01
C LEU A 20 -4.28 28.42 44.75
N LEU A 21 -5.02 27.69 43.92
CA LEU A 21 -4.51 27.12 42.68
C LEU A 21 -4.11 28.22 41.67
N ARG A 22 -4.89 29.30 41.53
CA ARG A 22 -4.54 30.43 40.68
C ARG A 22 -3.19 31.01 41.09
N MET A 23 -2.97 31.33 42.36
CA MET A 23 -1.72 31.91 42.87
C MET A 23 -0.49 31.05 42.58
N LEU A 24 -0.63 29.69 42.46
CA LEU A 24 0.45 28.78 42.14
C LEU A 24 0.89 28.86 40.70
N PHE A 25 -0.01 29.22 39.76
CA PHE A 25 0.24 29.06 38.33
C PHE A 25 0.08 30.34 37.49
N GLU A 26 -0.52 31.44 38.01
CA GLU A 26 -0.84 32.68 37.27
C GLU A 26 0.40 33.42 36.72
N ASN A 27 1.59 33.17 37.25
CA ASN A 27 2.81 33.75 36.74
C ASN A 27 3.27 33.12 35.42
N ASP A 28 2.94 31.82 35.22
CA ASP A 28 3.43 30.99 34.09
C ASP A 28 2.33 30.63 33.09
N TYR A 29 1.06 30.60 33.51
CA TYR A 29 -0.08 30.19 32.70
C TYR A 29 -1.22 31.21 32.76
N ASN A 30 -2.05 31.21 31.71
CA ASN A 30 -3.37 31.86 31.80
C ASN A 30 -4.28 31.00 32.67
N ILE A 31 -5.12 31.65 33.47
CA ILE A 31 -6.03 30.93 34.34
C ILE A 31 -7.46 31.20 33.92
N ILE A 32 -8.25 30.18 33.80
CA ILE A 32 -9.71 30.23 33.68
C ILE A 32 -10.30 29.57 34.92
N GLU A 33 -11.22 30.24 35.58
CA GLU A 33 -11.89 29.71 36.76
C GLU A 33 -13.34 29.36 36.38
N ALA A 34 -13.84 28.27 36.96
CA ALA A 34 -15.21 27.80 36.88
C ALA A 34 -15.70 27.47 38.29
N SER A 35 -16.84 27.98 38.68
CA SER A 35 -17.44 27.75 40.00
C SER A 35 -18.38 26.55 40.04
N ASN A 36 -18.60 25.88 38.90
CA ASN A 36 -19.44 24.74 38.73
C ASN A 36 -19.12 23.99 37.46
N GLY A 37 -19.62 22.73 37.30
CA GLY A 37 -19.32 21.88 36.15
C GLY A 37 -19.89 22.40 34.82
N GLU A 38 -20.93 23.22 34.82
CA GLU A 38 -21.49 23.82 33.60
C GLU A 38 -20.53 24.88 33.02
N GLU A 39 -20.02 25.77 33.87
CA GLU A 39 -18.99 26.77 33.48
C GLU A 39 -17.69 26.07 33.04
N ALA A 40 -17.31 24.96 33.69
CA ALA A 40 -16.15 24.17 33.29
C ALA A 40 -16.31 23.57 31.87
N ILE A 41 -17.48 23.03 31.54
CA ILE A 41 -17.79 22.52 30.20
C ILE A 41 -17.79 23.64 29.15
N GLU A 42 -18.35 24.82 29.46
CA GLU A 42 -18.33 25.98 28.55
C GLU A 42 -16.88 26.43 28.28
N ALA A 43 -16.06 26.52 29.33
CA ALA A 43 -14.65 26.86 29.22
C ALA A 43 -13.87 25.82 28.38
N LEU A 44 -14.10 24.53 28.56
CA LEU A 44 -13.51 23.46 27.76
C LEU A 44 -13.90 23.56 26.29
N ALA A 45 -15.18 23.82 26.01
CA ALA A 45 -15.68 23.95 24.64
C ALA A 45 -15.07 25.14 23.91
N SER A 46 -14.88 26.27 24.61
CA SER A 46 -14.39 27.52 24.03
C SER A 46 -12.87 27.58 23.89
N ASN A 47 -12.11 26.78 24.65
CA ASN A 47 -10.65 26.90 24.74
C ASN A 47 -9.91 25.59 24.54
N LYS A 48 -10.54 24.60 23.91
CA LYS A 48 -10.08 23.20 23.80
C LYS A 48 -8.61 23.04 23.35
N ASP A 49 -8.12 23.92 22.48
CA ASP A 49 -6.78 23.80 21.88
C ASP A 49 -5.69 24.49 22.74
N HIS A 50 -6.07 25.19 23.80
CA HIS A 50 -5.15 25.97 24.64
C HIS A 50 -5.06 25.51 26.09
N ILE A 51 -5.91 24.54 26.51
CA ILE A 51 -5.92 24.07 27.89
C ILE A 51 -4.76 23.10 28.11
N ALA A 52 -3.88 23.48 29.07
CA ALA A 52 -2.72 22.68 29.47
C ALA A 52 -3.11 21.56 30.46
N THR A 53 -4.02 21.87 31.37
CA THR A 53 -4.56 20.93 32.36
C THR A 53 -5.88 21.46 32.95
N LEU A 54 -6.68 20.56 33.47
CA LEU A 54 -7.90 20.85 34.23
C LEU A 54 -7.70 20.40 35.68
N PHE A 55 -7.83 21.33 36.62
CA PHE A 55 -8.10 20.97 38.01
C PHE A 55 -9.62 20.87 38.20
N LEU A 56 -10.09 19.74 38.71
CA LEU A 56 -11.52 19.44 38.77
C LEU A 56 -11.92 18.95 40.16
N ASP A 57 -12.77 19.70 40.84
CA ASP A 57 -13.43 19.19 42.04
C ASP A 57 -14.56 18.21 41.66
N LEU A 58 -14.70 17.19 42.44
CA LEU A 58 -15.73 16.20 42.25
C LEU A 58 -17.12 16.74 42.62
N VAL A 59 -17.22 17.48 43.71
CA VAL A 59 -18.49 17.96 44.28
C VAL A 59 -18.68 19.44 43.91
N MET A 60 -19.50 19.68 42.91
CA MET A 60 -19.81 21.02 42.45
C MET A 60 -21.33 21.15 42.21
N PRO A 61 -21.91 22.37 42.33
CA PRO A 61 -23.31 22.63 41.99
C PRO A 61 -23.57 22.52 40.47
N LYS A 62 -24.83 22.40 40.09
CA LYS A 62 -25.37 22.25 38.72
C LYS A 62 -24.90 20.94 38.04
N LYS A 63 -23.64 20.84 37.65
CA LYS A 63 -22.97 19.65 37.16
C LYS A 63 -21.77 19.33 38.02
N ASN A 64 -21.64 18.06 38.41
CA ASN A 64 -20.52 17.58 39.24
C ASN A 64 -19.28 17.25 38.38
N GLY A 65 -18.17 16.90 39.01
CA GLY A 65 -16.95 16.55 38.32
C GLY A 65 -17.06 15.36 37.36
N LEU A 66 -17.88 14.35 37.71
CA LEU A 66 -18.10 13.20 36.83
C LEU A 66 -18.87 13.59 35.54
N ASP A 67 -19.79 14.55 35.61
CA ASP A 67 -20.51 15.06 34.44
C ASP A 67 -19.53 15.79 33.49
N VAL A 68 -18.54 16.50 34.05
CA VAL A 68 -17.47 17.13 33.26
C VAL A 68 -16.59 16.09 32.59
N LEU A 69 -16.19 15.04 33.31
CA LEU A 69 -15.41 13.93 32.76
C LEU A 69 -16.18 13.17 31.68
N ALA A 70 -17.46 12.93 31.86
CA ALA A 70 -18.30 12.32 30.84
C ALA A 70 -18.31 13.15 29.53
N TYR A 71 -18.50 14.49 29.66
CA TYR A 71 -18.40 15.38 28.51
C TYR A 71 -17.03 15.33 27.82
N MET A 72 -15.94 15.29 28.60
CA MET A 72 -14.58 15.18 28.03
C MET A 72 -14.34 13.86 27.30
N ASN A 73 -14.93 12.75 27.79
CA ASN A 73 -14.88 11.47 27.11
C ASN A 73 -15.70 11.50 25.81
N ASP A 74 -16.93 11.98 25.84
CA ASP A 74 -17.82 12.05 24.66
C ASP A 74 -17.22 12.94 23.53
N THR A 75 -16.45 13.94 23.91
CA THR A 75 -15.80 14.86 22.96
C THR A 75 -14.37 14.49 22.62
N GLY A 76 -13.79 13.45 23.24
CA GLY A 76 -12.40 13.04 23.06
C GLY A 76 -11.36 13.97 23.71
N LEU A 77 -11.79 14.99 24.46
CA LEU A 77 -10.88 15.95 25.12
C LEU A 77 -10.03 15.30 26.22
N ILE A 78 -10.53 14.26 26.87
CA ILE A 78 -9.81 13.54 27.92
C ILE A 78 -8.46 12.99 27.45
N SER A 79 -8.36 12.65 26.16
CA SER A 79 -7.11 12.17 25.57
C SER A 79 -6.05 13.24 25.38
N ASN A 80 -6.44 14.52 25.31
CA ASN A 80 -5.52 15.62 25.00
C ASN A 80 -5.28 16.59 26.17
N VAL A 81 -6.19 16.61 27.12
CA VAL A 81 -6.13 17.52 28.27
C VAL A 81 -6.04 16.67 29.54
N PRO A 82 -4.88 16.69 30.24
CA PRO A 82 -4.75 16.02 31.50
C PRO A 82 -5.68 16.61 32.57
N VAL A 83 -6.34 15.73 33.32
CA VAL A 83 -7.26 16.12 34.40
C VAL A 83 -6.65 15.71 35.73
N ILE A 84 -6.54 16.68 36.63
CA ILE A 84 -6.16 16.48 38.04
C ILE A 84 -7.39 16.69 38.89
N MET A 85 -7.92 15.61 39.45
CA MET A 85 -9.03 15.70 40.37
C MET A 85 -8.55 16.20 41.73
N VAL A 86 -9.24 17.17 42.30
CA VAL A 86 -8.95 17.73 43.64
C VAL A 86 -10.13 17.43 44.55
N THR A 87 -9.97 16.54 45.52
CA THR A 87 -11.10 16.09 46.35
C THR A 87 -10.76 16.09 47.83
N GLY A 88 -11.77 16.34 48.67
CA GLY A 88 -11.68 16.20 50.15
C GLY A 88 -12.02 14.79 50.67
N GLU A 89 -12.59 13.96 49.84
CA GLU A 89 -13.04 12.60 50.20
C GLU A 89 -12.14 11.55 49.63
N ALA A 90 -11.44 10.81 50.47
CA ALA A 90 -10.66 9.62 50.10
C ALA A 90 -11.54 8.38 50.25
N THR A 91 -12.38 8.08 49.26
CA THR A 91 -13.12 6.81 49.22
C THR A 91 -12.64 6.01 47.99
N GLY A 92 -12.17 4.77 48.24
CA GLY A 92 -11.58 3.95 47.19
C GLY A 92 -12.48 3.72 45.96
N ASP A 93 -13.80 3.71 46.15
CA ASP A 93 -14.78 3.57 45.06
C ASP A 93 -14.87 4.80 44.17
N THR A 94 -14.68 6.00 44.74
CA THR A 94 -14.71 7.26 43.98
C THR A 94 -13.43 7.43 43.13
N ASP A 95 -12.29 7.08 43.73
CA ASP A 95 -11.01 7.13 43.02
C ASP A 95 -10.98 6.16 41.82
N LEU A 96 -11.48 4.95 42.02
CA LEU A 96 -11.56 3.95 40.96
C LEU A 96 -12.41 4.47 39.78
N LYS A 97 -13.60 5.02 40.08
CA LYS A 97 -14.45 5.61 39.05
C LYS A 97 -13.76 6.79 38.32
N ALA A 98 -13.07 7.67 39.05
CA ALA A 98 -12.37 8.78 38.43
C ALA A 98 -11.30 8.30 37.44
N TYR A 99 -10.53 7.27 37.80
CA TYR A 99 -9.56 6.67 36.88
C TYR A 99 -10.21 5.96 35.69
N GLU A 100 -11.37 5.29 35.88
CA GLU A 100 -12.15 4.72 34.78
C GLU A 100 -12.65 5.78 33.79
N TYR A 101 -12.93 6.99 34.27
CA TYR A 101 -13.26 8.14 33.43
C TYR A 101 -12.02 8.84 32.81
N GLY A 102 -10.81 8.37 33.08
CA GLY A 102 -9.58 8.88 32.46
C GLY A 102 -8.91 10.04 33.22
N VAL A 103 -9.23 10.25 34.50
CA VAL A 103 -8.50 11.21 35.36
C VAL A 103 -7.02 10.81 35.39
N SER A 104 -6.15 11.79 35.18
CA SER A 104 -4.71 11.55 35.07
C SER A 104 -4.03 11.51 36.44
N ASP A 105 -4.53 12.25 37.41
CA ASP A 105 -4.02 12.26 38.77
C ASP A 105 -5.09 12.73 39.79
N ILE A 106 -4.92 12.34 41.07
CA ILE A 106 -5.82 12.77 42.15
C ILE A 106 -5.00 13.42 43.26
N ILE A 107 -5.45 14.60 43.69
CA ILE A 107 -4.88 15.37 44.79
C ILE A 107 -5.92 15.50 45.89
N TYR A 108 -5.53 15.13 47.11
CA TYR A 108 -6.43 15.23 48.26
C TYR A 108 -6.26 16.59 48.98
N LYS A 109 -7.36 17.16 49.41
CA LYS A 109 -7.37 18.34 50.27
C LYS A 109 -6.97 17.92 51.72
N PRO A 110 -6.10 18.70 52.44
CA PRO A 110 -5.60 20.01 52.11
C PRO A 110 -4.50 19.99 51.04
N ILE A 111 -4.53 20.96 50.15
CA ILE A 111 -3.59 21.11 49.03
C ILE A 111 -2.20 21.47 49.54
N GLU A 112 -1.20 20.66 49.26
CA GLU A 112 0.21 20.96 49.50
C GLU A 112 0.83 21.64 48.28
N PRO A 113 1.15 22.96 48.32
CA PRO A 113 1.52 23.71 47.13
C PRO A 113 2.67 23.14 46.31
N LYS A 114 3.76 22.69 46.99
CA LYS A 114 4.93 22.16 46.31
C LYS A 114 4.65 20.84 45.58
N VAL A 115 3.78 20.02 46.15
CA VAL A 115 3.38 18.74 45.57
C VAL A 115 2.51 18.97 44.35
N VAL A 116 1.52 19.86 44.46
CA VAL A 116 0.60 20.17 43.34
C VAL A 116 1.37 20.73 42.16
N VAL A 117 2.21 21.74 42.37
CA VAL A 117 3.02 22.33 41.28
C VAL A 117 3.88 21.27 40.60
N ARG A 118 4.56 20.42 41.35
CA ARG A 118 5.45 19.41 40.76
C ARG A 118 4.68 18.36 39.98
N ARG A 119 3.57 17.87 40.50
CA ARG A 119 2.70 16.86 39.81
C ARG A 119 2.10 17.42 38.56
N THR A 120 1.57 18.63 38.60
CA THR A 120 0.96 19.31 37.46
C THR A 120 1.97 19.52 36.33
N LEU A 121 3.15 20.08 36.64
CA LEU A 121 4.17 20.32 35.61
C LEU A 121 4.66 19.03 34.96
N ASN A 122 4.92 17.97 35.76
CA ASN A 122 5.29 16.67 35.23
C ASN A 122 4.19 16.08 34.31
N LEU A 123 2.94 16.25 34.69
CA LEU A 123 1.81 15.73 33.93
C LEU A 123 1.62 16.48 32.60
N ILE A 124 1.72 17.80 32.60
CA ILE A 124 1.69 18.62 31.41
C ILE A 124 2.83 18.22 30.46
N GLU A 125 4.06 18.08 30.99
CA GLU A 125 5.22 17.66 30.20
C GLU A 125 5.01 16.28 29.55
N LEU A 126 4.48 15.33 30.31
CA LEU A 126 4.19 13.97 29.80
C LEU A 126 3.17 13.99 28.65
N PHE A 127 2.09 14.75 28.80
CA PHE A 127 1.06 14.88 27.76
C PHE A 127 1.61 15.58 26.51
N ASP A 128 2.39 16.66 26.68
CA ASP A 128 3.06 17.35 25.58
C ASP A 128 4.00 16.41 24.81
N TYR A 129 4.78 15.65 25.54
CA TYR A 129 5.69 14.67 24.93
C TYR A 129 4.93 13.61 24.14
N ARG A 130 3.84 13.06 24.69
CA ARG A 130 3.00 12.09 24.00
C ARG A 130 2.40 12.68 22.71
N ILE A 131 1.78 13.86 22.77
CA ILE A 131 1.18 14.51 21.59
C ILE A 131 2.23 14.79 20.52
N ASN A 132 3.44 15.22 20.91
CA ASN A 132 4.52 15.48 19.97
C ASN A 132 5.02 14.17 19.30
N ILE A 133 5.15 13.06 20.05
CA ILE A 133 5.52 11.76 19.48
C ILE A 133 4.45 11.27 18.51
N GLU A 134 3.18 11.37 18.87
CA GLU A 134 2.07 10.95 17.99
C GLU A 134 2.12 11.72 16.65
N LYS A 135 2.30 13.03 16.68
CA LYS A 135 2.45 13.87 15.48
C LYS A 135 3.69 13.50 14.64
N GLU A 136 4.83 13.28 15.31
CA GLU A 136 6.07 12.89 14.63
C GLU A 136 5.91 11.51 13.99
N LEU A 137 5.24 10.57 14.68
CA LEU A 137 4.97 9.23 14.15
C LEU A 137 4.06 9.29 12.91
N GLU A 138 2.99 10.10 12.95
CA GLU A 138 2.12 10.31 11.80
C GLU A 138 2.90 10.88 10.60
N HIS A 139 3.73 11.89 10.85
CA HIS A 139 4.56 12.51 9.81
C HIS A 139 5.55 11.50 9.20
N ARG A 140 6.28 10.76 10.04
CA ARG A 140 7.22 9.74 9.58
C ARG A 140 6.56 8.60 8.84
N THR A 141 5.36 8.21 9.26
CA THR A 141 4.60 7.17 8.57
C THR A 141 4.19 7.63 7.17
N ALA A 142 3.72 8.87 7.03
CA ALA A 142 3.38 9.45 5.74
C ALA A 142 4.61 9.56 4.80
N GLU A 143 5.75 10.03 5.31
CA GLU A 143 7.02 10.10 4.55
C GLU A 143 7.47 8.70 4.07
N LEU A 144 7.39 7.69 4.95
CA LEU A 144 7.80 6.33 4.63
C LEU A 144 6.91 5.71 3.55
N LEU A 145 5.59 5.91 3.64
CA LEU A 145 4.63 5.44 2.62
C LEU A 145 4.90 6.07 1.26
N GLU A 146 5.15 7.38 1.21
CA GLU A 146 5.47 8.07 -0.03
C GLU A 146 6.82 7.61 -0.61
N SER A 147 7.85 7.47 0.22
CA SER A 147 9.15 6.97 -0.22
C SER A 147 9.06 5.55 -0.79
N ARG A 148 8.27 4.69 -0.13
CA ARG A 148 8.01 3.33 -0.62
C ARG A 148 7.30 3.35 -1.97
N ARG A 149 6.28 4.18 -2.12
CA ARG A 149 5.55 4.34 -3.40
C ARG A 149 6.47 4.76 -4.53
N GLN A 150 7.35 5.74 -4.29
CA GLN A 150 8.33 6.21 -5.27
C GLN A 150 9.34 5.12 -5.64
N LEU A 151 9.78 4.33 -4.67
CA LEU A 151 10.70 3.21 -4.92
C LEU A 151 10.05 2.14 -5.81
N GLU A 152 8.79 1.80 -5.57
CA GLU A 152 8.04 0.85 -6.39
C GLU A 152 7.86 1.37 -7.82
N GLN A 153 7.50 2.63 -8.00
CA GLN A 153 7.39 3.27 -9.31
C GLN A 153 8.73 3.32 -10.07
N ASN A 154 9.82 3.64 -9.37
CA ASN A 154 11.15 3.66 -9.97
C ASN A 154 11.60 2.25 -10.38
N LYS A 155 11.30 1.24 -9.57
CA LYS A 155 11.55 -0.17 -9.91
C LYS A 155 10.82 -0.55 -11.20
N GLU A 156 9.53 -0.26 -11.29
CA GLU A 156 8.73 -0.54 -12.48
C GLU A 156 9.26 0.20 -13.71
N PHE A 157 9.55 1.48 -13.59
CA PHE A 157 10.14 2.28 -14.68
C PHE A 157 11.45 1.69 -15.20
N LEU A 158 12.34 1.24 -14.30
CA LEU A 158 13.61 0.63 -14.70
C LEU A 158 13.40 -0.72 -15.39
N VAL A 159 12.49 -1.54 -14.89
CA VAL A 159 12.17 -2.84 -15.51
C VAL A 159 11.56 -2.65 -16.89
N ASP A 160 10.57 -1.77 -17.02
CA ASP A 160 9.91 -1.48 -18.30
C ASP A 160 10.89 -0.85 -19.30
N GLY A 161 11.77 0.04 -18.81
CA GLY A 161 12.83 0.61 -19.64
C GLY A 161 13.80 -0.43 -20.18
N LEU A 162 14.22 -1.38 -19.33
CA LEU A 162 15.10 -2.48 -19.72
C LEU A 162 14.43 -3.39 -20.76
N SER A 163 13.19 -3.76 -20.53
CA SER A 163 12.41 -4.58 -21.47
C SER A 163 12.20 -3.86 -22.81
N SER A 164 11.89 -2.57 -22.77
CA SER A 164 11.71 -1.76 -23.98
C SER A 164 12.98 -1.68 -24.83
N VAL A 165 14.18 -1.67 -24.23
CA VAL A 165 15.45 -1.72 -24.98
C VAL A 165 15.60 -3.05 -25.73
N VAL A 166 15.19 -4.16 -25.10
CA VAL A 166 15.24 -5.49 -25.74
C VAL A 166 14.24 -5.57 -26.90
N GLU A 167 13.00 -5.09 -26.71
CA GLU A 167 11.98 -5.09 -27.76
C GLU A 167 12.31 -4.16 -28.92
N PHE A 168 12.86 -2.98 -28.64
CA PHE A 168 13.31 -2.06 -29.70
C PHE A 168 14.30 -2.74 -30.63
N ARG A 169 15.21 -3.57 -30.09
CA ARG A 169 16.14 -4.36 -30.90
C ARG A 169 15.43 -5.42 -31.75
N ASN A 170 14.33 -5.97 -31.25
CA ASN A 170 13.52 -6.99 -31.92
C ASN A 170 12.50 -6.41 -32.93
N LEU A 171 12.49 -5.08 -33.11
CA LEU A 171 11.49 -4.36 -33.92
C LEU A 171 10.04 -4.59 -33.45
N GLU A 172 9.85 -5.03 -32.24
CA GLU A 172 8.54 -5.10 -31.59
C GLU A 172 8.21 -3.74 -30.97
N SER A 173 6.92 -3.43 -30.88
CA SER A 173 6.49 -2.18 -30.26
C SER A 173 6.42 -2.34 -28.73
N GLY A 174 6.74 -1.29 -27.97
CA GLY A 174 6.58 -1.30 -26.49
C GLY A 174 5.14 -1.57 -26.01
N GLU A 175 4.20 -1.69 -26.95
CA GLU A 175 2.82 -2.10 -26.71
C GLU A 175 2.69 -3.57 -26.29
N HIS A 176 3.59 -4.44 -26.78
CA HIS A 176 3.64 -5.85 -26.38
C HIS A 176 3.85 -6.01 -24.87
N ILE A 177 4.85 -5.32 -24.29
CA ILE A 177 5.11 -5.37 -22.84
C ILE A 177 3.87 -4.96 -22.06
N LYS A 178 3.25 -3.85 -22.45
CA LYS A 178 2.05 -3.33 -21.80
C LYS A 178 0.92 -4.34 -21.85
N MET A 179 0.69 -4.95 -23.01
CA MET A 179 -0.36 -5.96 -23.20
C MET A 179 -0.10 -7.20 -22.35
N VAL A 180 1.12 -7.74 -22.36
CA VAL A 180 1.48 -8.90 -21.54
C VAL A 180 1.28 -8.61 -20.05
N LYS A 181 1.67 -7.41 -19.56
CA LYS A 181 1.43 -6.99 -18.18
C LYS A 181 -0.06 -6.96 -17.84
N GLN A 182 -0.86 -6.26 -18.62
CA GLN A 182 -2.31 -6.11 -18.37
C GLN A 182 -3.03 -7.45 -18.43
N PHE A 183 -2.63 -8.29 -19.37
CA PHE A 183 -3.15 -9.64 -19.50
C PHE A 183 -2.79 -10.51 -18.29
N THR A 184 -1.52 -10.47 -17.89
CA THR A 184 -1.03 -11.17 -16.71
C THR A 184 -1.81 -10.73 -15.46
N GLU A 185 -2.07 -9.44 -15.31
CA GLU A 185 -2.84 -8.91 -14.17
C GLU A 185 -4.28 -9.46 -14.16
N ILE A 186 -4.97 -9.39 -15.31
CA ILE A 186 -6.34 -9.91 -15.43
C ILE A 186 -6.36 -11.39 -15.06
N MET A 187 -5.47 -12.19 -15.62
CA MET A 187 -5.42 -13.64 -15.37
C MET A 187 -5.11 -13.97 -13.91
N LEU A 188 -4.18 -13.26 -13.27
CA LEU A 188 -3.86 -13.45 -11.86
C LEU A 188 -5.04 -13.10 -10.95
N ARG A 189 -5.78 -12.04 -11.25
CA ARG A 189 -6.98 -11.65 -10.50
C ARG A 189 -8.09 -12.70 -10.62
N TYR A 190 -8.30 -13.23 -11.81
CA TYR A 190 -9.24 -14.34 -12.03
C TYR A 190 -8.78 -15.61 -11.32
N LEU A 191 -7.51 -15.95 -11.40
CA LEU A 191 -6.94 -17.10 -10.69
C LEU A 191 -7.12 -16.96 -9.17
N ASN A 192 -6.87 -15.75 -8.63
CA ASN A 192 -7.03 -15.45 -7.21
C ASN A 192 -8.49 -15.53 -6.72
N SER A 193 -9.46 -15.25 -7.59
CA SER A 193 -10.89 -15.26 -7.24
C SER A 193 -11.60 -16.58 -7.50
N HIS A 194 -11.08 -17.42 -8.41
CA HIS A 194 -11.76 -18.66 -8.85
C HIS A 194 -11.01 -19.93 -8.44
N SER A 195 -9.70 -19.86 -8.20
CA SER A 195 -8.95 -21.03 -7.74
C SER A 195 -8.93 -21.14 -6.21
N PRO A 196 -9.26 -22.28 -5.62
CA PRO A 196 -9.08 -22.52 -4.19
C PRO A 196 -7.62 -22.75 -3.81
N ARG A 197 -6.73 -22.93 -4.79
CA ARG A 197 -5.33 -23.30 -4.59
C ARG A 197 -4.39 -22.10 -4.51
N TYR A 198 -4.72 -21.01 -5.18
CA TYR A 198 -3.83 -19.85 -5.30
C TYR A 198 -4.46 -18.61 -4.66
N HIS A 199 -3.69 -18.01 -3.75
CA HIS A 199 -4.09 -16.77 -3.04
C HIS A 199 -2.91 -15.81 -3.03
N PHE A 200 -2.91 -14.88 -3.98
CA PHE A 200 -1.90 -13.83 -4.08
C PHE A 200 -2.34 -12.57 -3.37
N THR A 201 -1.44 -11.96 -2.63
CA THR A 201 -1.62 -10.59 -2.14
C THR A 201 -1.48 -9.59 -3.30
N GLU A 202 -2.03 -8.38 -3.15
CA GLU A 202 -1.85 -7.31 -4.15
C GLU A 202 -0.37 -7.04 -4.46
N SER A 203 0.51 -7.10 -3.45
CA SER A 203 1.95 -6.94 -3.62
C SER A 203 2.57 -8.04 -4.49
N GLN A 204 2.11 -9.28 -4.33
CA GLN A 204 2.57 -10.41 -5.16
C GLN A 204 2.06 -10.28 -6.59
N ILE A 205 0.77 -9.96 -6.78
CA ILE A 205 0.21 -9.71 -8.11
C ILE A 205 1.02 -8.63 -8.83
N ASN A 206 1.23 -7.47 -8.20
CA ASN A 206 2.00 -6.38 -8.79
C ASN A 206 3.45 -6.81 -9.12
N SER A 207 4.08 -7.58 -8.24
CA SER A 207 5.44 -8.09 -8.47
C SER A 207 5.50 -9.04 -9.67
N ILE A 208 4.54 -9.95 -9.83
CA ILE A 208 4.47 -10.87 -10.97
C ILE A 208 4.17 -10.09 -12.27
N VAL A 209 3.27 -9.11 -12.21
CA VAL A 209 2.94 -8.25 -13.36
C VAL A 209 4.17 -7.48 -13.84
N VAL A 210 4.94 -6.88 -12.93
CA VAL A 210 6.20 -6.20 -13.29
C VAL A 210 7.23 -7.20 -13.83
N ALA A 211 7.35 -8.37 -13.21
CA ALA A 211 8.29 -9.41 -13.65
C ALA A 211 7.95 -9.95 -15.05
N SER A 212 6.68 -9.96 -15.46
CA SER A 212 6.26 -10.42 -16.79
C SER A 212 6.87 -9.63 -17.93
N SER A 213 7.24 -8.35 -17.70
CA SER A 213 7.94 -7.53 -18.69
C SER A 213 9.30 -8.12 -19.09
N LEU A 214 9.92 -8.93 -18.22
CA LEU A 214 11.27 -9.46 -18.43
C LEU A 214 11.29 -10.85 -19.08
N HIS A 215 10.14 -11.42 -19.46
CA HIS A 215 10.09 -12.79 -20.02
C HIS A 215 11.08 -12.99 -21.16
N ASP A 216 11.23 -12.02 -22.00
CA ASP A 216 12.08 -12.03 -23.20
C ASP A 216 13.45 -11.35 -23.02
N LEU A 217 13.86 -11.01 -21.80
CA LEU A 217 15.11 -10.30 -21.50
C LEU A 217 16.33 -10.90 -22.20
N GLY A 218 16.39 -12.22 -22.29
CA GLY A 218 17.53 -12.92 -22.89
C GLY A 218 17.65 -12.80 -24.41
N LYS A 219 16.64 -12.28 -25.12
CA LYS A 219 16.74 -11.95 -26.55
C LYS A 219 17.87 -10.95 -26.85
N ILE A 220 18.32 -10.20 -25.85
CA ILE A 220 19.48 -9.31 -25.99
C ILE A 220 20.77 -10.06 -26.36
N ALA A 221 20.89 -11.33 -26.03
CA ALA A 221 22.06 -12.16 -26.34
C ALA A 221 21.93 -12.94 -27.65
N ILE A 222 20.77 -12.93 -28.31
CA ILE A 222 20.56 -13.59 -29.61
C ILE A 222 21.15 -12.73 -30.73
N SER A 223 21.81 -13.35 -31.71
CA SER A 223 22.41 -12.61 -32.82
C SER A 223 21.33 -11.99 -33.75
N ASP A 224 21.64 -10.82 -34.33
CA ASP A 224 20.71 -10.11 -35.24
C ASP A 224 20.38 -10.95 -36.48
N SER A 225 21.30 -11.79 -36.95
CA SER A 225 21.07 -12.68 -38.08
C SER A 225 19.95 -13.71 -37.84
N ILE A 226 19.67 -14.05 -36.57
CA ILE A 226 18.59 -14.93 -36.17
C ILE A 226 17.38 -14.10 -35.75
N LEU A 227 17.61 -13.13 -34.87
CA LEU A 227 16.55 -12.31 -34.26
C LEU A 227 15.73 -11.53 -35.31
N LEU A 228 16.41 -10.92 -36.28
CA LEU A 228 15.84 -10.08 -37.33
C LEU A 228 15.66 -10.79 -38.68
N LYS A 229 15.74 -12.11 -38.70
CA LYS A 229 15.65 -12.87 -39.96
C LYS A 229 14.29 -12.70 -40.64
N PRO A 230 14.20 -12.20 -41.89
CA PRO A 230 12.96 -11.97 -42.59
C PRO A 230 12.34 -13.25 -43.20
N ALA A 231 12.58 -14.40 -42.60
CA ALA A 231 12.10 -15.71 -43.04
C ALA A 231 11.91 -16.65 -41.84
N ARG A 232 11.34 -17.81 -42.07
CA ARG A 232 11.27 -18.85 -41.04
C ARG A 232 12.68 -19.27 -40.61
N LEU A 233 12.89 -19.45 -39.30
CA LEU A 233 14.12 -19.99 -38.76
C LEU A 233 14.30 -21.46 -39.17
N THR A 234 15.53 -21.85 -39.46
CA THR A 234 15.89 -23.27 -39.58
C THR A 234 15.81 -23.94 -38.18
N THR A 235 15.92 -25.25 -38.14
CA THR A 235 15.91 -25.96 -36.86
C THR A 235 17.03 -25.51 -35.94
N ASP A 236 18.25 -25.37 -36.45
CA ASP A 236 19.42 -24.92 -35.67
C ASP A 236 19.26 -23.48 -35.18
N GLU A 237 18.75 -22.59 -36.03
CA GLU A 237 18.47 -21.19 -35.65
C GLU A 237 17.34 -21.11 -34.61
N TYR A 238 16.34 -21.97 -34.70
CA TYR A 238 15.27 -22.05 -33.72
C TYR A 238 15.78 -22.58 -32.37
N ASP A 239 16.70 -23.56 -32.40
CA ASP A 239 17.35 -24.06 -31.18
C ASP A 239 18.24 -22.97 -30.54
N GLU A 240 18.87 -22.13 -31.34
CA GLU A 240 19.59 -20.96 -30.81
C GLU A 240 18.63 -19.91 -30.24
N MET A 241 17.51 -19.63 -30.91
CA MET A 241 16.48 -18.71 -30.41
C MET A 241 15.93 -19.16 -29.05
N LYS A 242 15.67 -20.46 -28.85
CA LYS A 242 15.18 -20.97 -27.56
C LYS A 242 16.10 -20.65 -26.38
N LYS A 243 17.38 -20.43 -26.61
CA LYS A 243 18.34 -20.09 -25.55
C LYS A 243 18.11 -18.74 -24.89
N HIS A 244 17.23 -17.86 -25.47
CA HIS A 244 16.91 -16.61 -24.80
C HIS A 244 16.39 -16.84 -23.37
N THR A 245 15.65 -17.93 -23.12
CA THR A 245 15.17 -18.30 -21.77
C THR A 245 16.32 -18.50 -20.79
N LEU A 246 17.39 -19.16 -21.23
CA LEU A 246 18.59 -19.39 -20.42
C LEU A 246 19.47 -18.13 -20.30
N PHE A 247 19.61 -17.37 -21.38
CA PHE A 247 20.37 -16.12 -21.34
C PHE A 247 19.72 -15.07 -20.44
N GLY A 248 18.38 -15.00 -20.41
CA GLY A 248 17.66 -14.17 -19.45
C GLY A 248 17.98 -14.51 -18.01
N CYS A 249 17.97 -15.79 -17.66
CA CYS A 249 18.36 -16.27 -16.34
C CYS A 249 19.82 -15.93 -16.00
N GLN A 250 20.75 -16.11 -16.93
CA GLN A 250 22.16 -15.76 -16.72
C GLN A 250 22.34 -14.26 -16.45
N LEU A 251 21.59 -13.39 -17.14
CA LEU A 251 21.61 -11.96 -16.88
C LEU A 251 21.05 -11.63 -15.48
N LEU A 252 19.93 -12.27 -15.10
CA LEU A 252 19.30 -12.07 -13.80
C LEU A 252 20.18 -12.57 -12.65
N ASP A 253 20.96 -13.63 -12.83
CA ASP A 253 21.87 -14.15 -11.80
C ASP A 253 22.92 -13.13 -11.35
N HIS A 254 23.31 -12.16 -12.20
CA HIS A 254 24.19 -11.07 -11.81
C HIS A 254 23.55 -10.10 -10.79
N PHE A 255 22.24 -10.08 -10.70
CA PHE A 255 21.47 -9.23 -9.79
C PHE A 255 20.90 -10.00 -8.59
N LYS A 256 21.30 -11.27 -8.42
CA LYS A 256 20.87 -12.12 -7.31
C LYS A 256 21.57 -11.69 -6.02
N HIS A 257 21.05 -10.65 -5.37
CA HIS A 257 21.59 -10.18 -4.09
C HIS A 257 20.78 -10.65 -2.89
N ASP A 258 19.53 -11.08 -3.10
CA ASP A 258 18.64 -11.58 -2.06
C ASP A 258 17.66 -12.60 -2.61
N SER A 259 17.16 -13.47 -1.72
CA SER A 259 16.05 -14.40 -1.97
C SER A 259 14.70 -13.63 -1.98
N SER A 260 14.59 -12.54 -2.73
CA SER A 260 13.33 -11.82 -2.83
C SER A 260 12.36 -12.58 -3.75
N ASP A 261 11.09 -12.63 -3.38
CA ASP A 261 10.04 -13.20 -4.24
C ASP A 261 10.05 -12.60 -5.65
N PHE A 262 10.37 -11.30 -5.77
CA PHE A 262 10.44 -10.63 -7.05
C PHE A 262 11.53 -11.21 -7.97
N TYR A 263 12.73 -11.52 -7.43
CA TYR A 263 13.77 -12.18 -8.21
C TYR A 263 13.30 -13.56 -8.69
N THR A 264 12.66 -14.32 -7.82
CA THR A 264 12.11 -15.63 -8.15
C THR A 264 11.09 -15.55 -9.29
N TYR A 265 10.18 -14.58 -9.24
CA TYR A 265 9.23 -14.34 -10.33
C TYR A 265 9.92 -13.98 -11.65
N CYS A 266 10.91 -13.09 -11.63
CA CYS A 266 11.66 -12.72 -12.83
C CYS A 266 12.39 -13.93 -13.44
N TYR A 267 13.07 -14.71 -12.59
CA TYR A 267 13.84 -15.87 -13.02
C TYR A 267 12.94 -16.96 -13.62
N ASP A 268 11.90 -17.33 -12.91
CA ASP A 268 10.96 -18.37 -13.33
C ASP A 268 10.22 -17.98 -14.61
N ILE A 269 9.80 -16.75 -14.73
CA ILE A 269 9.11 -16.23 -15.91
C ILE A 269 10.07 -16.25 -17.11
N CYS A 270 11.28 -15.71 -16.97
CA CYS A 270 12.29 -15.78 -18.03
C CYS A 270 12.55 -17.21 -18.48
N ARG A 271 12.68 -18.15 -17.53
CA ARG A 271 13.04 -19.51 -17.82
C ARG A 271 11.90 -20.33 -18.40
N TYR A 272 10.68 -20.18 -17.84
CA TYR A 272 9.60 -21.15 -18.00
C TYR A 272 8.38 -20.67 -18.80
N HIS A 273 8.34 -19.44 -19.31
CA HIS A 273 7.18 -18.96 -20.06
C HIS A 273 6.94 -19.70 -21.38
N HIS A 274 7.93 -20.45 -21.89
CA HIS A 274 7.80 -21.32 -23.05
C HIS A 274 7.61 -22.79 -22.68
N GLU A 275 7.56 -23.14 -21.41
CA GLU A 275 7.15 -24.49 -21.01
C GLU A 275 5.68 -24.72 -21.34
N ARG A 276 5.30 -25.97 -21.54
CA ARG A 276 3.93 -26.36 -21.88
C ARG A 276 3.48 -27.48 -20.93
N TYR A 277 2.23 -27.42 -20.53
CA TYR A 277 1.67 -28.31 -19.52
C TYR A 277 1.85 -29.82 -19.85
N ASP A 278 1.95 -30.12 -21.15
CA ASP A 278 2.18 -31.49 -21.66
C ASP A 278 3.68 -31.89 -21.74
N GLY A 279 4.59 -31.06 -21.24
CA GLY A 279 6.03 -31.31 -21.22
C GLY A 279 6.74 -31.13 -22.57
N LYS A 280 6.08 -30.59 -23.59
CA LYS A 280 6.68 -30.33 -24.91
C LYS A 280 7.25 -28.93 -25.06
N GLY A 281 7.32 -28.19 -23.95
CA GLY A 281 7.93 -26.88 -23.88
C GLY A 281 9.45 -26.90 -23.84
N TYR A 282 10.06 -25.77 -23.54
CA TYR A 282 11.48 -25.59 -23.34
C TYR A 282 11.73 -24.51 -22.28
N PRO A 283 12.93 -24.44 -21.66
CA PRO A 283 14.15 -25.16 -21.95
C PRO A 283 14.30 -26.52 -21.26
N ASP A 284 13.56 -26.77 -20.17
CA ASP A 284 13.76 -27.92 -19.29
C ASP A 284 12.78 -29.08 -19.57
N GLY A 285 11.71 -28.84 -20.33
CA GLY A 285 10.66 -29.79 -20.62
C GLY A 285 9.81 -30.13 -19.41
N LEU A 286 9.57 -29.16 -18.53
CA LEU A 286 8.73 -29.31 -17.36
C LEU A 286 7.28 -29.60 -17.75
N SER A 287 6.61 -30.42 -16.92
CA SER A 287 5.22 -30.82 -17.16
C SER A 287 4.33 -30.58 -15.95
N GLY A 288 3.07 -30.32 -16.22
CA GLY A 288 2.07 -30.16 -15.16
C GLY A 288 2.42 -29.03 -14.18
N ASP A 289 2.32 -29.37 -12.90
CA ASP A 289 2.54 -28.44 -11.78
C ASP A 289 4.03 -28.17 -11.46
N GLU A 290 4.95 -28.81 -12.19
CA GLU A 290 6.38 -28.45 -12.12
C GLU A 290 6.62 -27.04 -12.67
N ILE A 291 5.75 -26.56 -13.57
CA ILE A 291 5.81 -25.22 -14.12
C ILE A 291 5.20 -24.22 -13.11
N PRO A 292 5.96 -23.23 -12.60
CA PRO A 292 5.41 -22.23 -11.71
C PRO A 292 4.17 -21.54 -12.29
N ILE A 293 3.13 -21.39 -11.47
CA ILE A 293 1.84 -20.89 -11.97
C ILE A 293 1.95 -19.49 -12.61
N TRP A 294 2.80 -18.62 -12.08
CA TRP A 294 3.04 -17.29 -12.68
C TRP A 294 3.71 -17.39 -14.06
N ALA A 295 4.56 -18.37 -14.29
CA ALA A 295 5.13 -18.60 -15.61
C ALA A 295 4.06 -19.15 -16.59
N GLN A 296 3.15 -20.02 -16.13
CA GLN A 296 2.01 -20.46 -16.94
C GLN A 296 1.07 -19.32 -17.32
N VAL A 297 0.81 -18.37 -16.38
CA VAL A 297 0.00 -17.17 -16.66
C VAL A 297 0.66 -16.28 -17.70
N VAL A 298 1.97 -16.03 -17.57
CA VAL A 298 2.70 -15.20 -18.56
C VAL A 298 2.79 -15.93 -19.91
N SER A 299 2.92 -17.24 -19.92
CA SER A 299 2.92 -18.07 -21.14
C SER A 299 1.66 -17.90 -21.98
N ILE A 300 0.48 -17.93 -21.36
CA ILE A 300 -0.78 -17.72 -22.09
C ILE A 300 -0.97 -16.24 -22.46
N ALA A 301 -0.49 -15.29 -21.65
CA ALA A 301 -0.54 -13.88 -21.94
C ALA A 301 0.30 -13.52 -23.18
N ASP A 302 1.54 -14.02 -23.26
CA ASP A 302 2.42 -13.85 -24.42
C ASP A 302 1.82 -14.47 -25.69
N VAL A 303 1.33 -15.70 -25.61
CA VAL A 303 0.65 -16.37 -26.75
C VAL A 303 -0.56 -15.57 -27.23
N PHE A 304 -1.38 -15.10 -26.32
CA PHE A 304 -2.56 -14.32 -26.70
C PHE A 304 -2.17 -13.03 -27.41
N ASP A 305 -1.23 -12.26 -26.85
CA ASP A 305 -0.76 -11.04 -27.50
C ASP A 305 -0.12 -11.33 -28.86
N ALA A 306 0.69 -12.38 -28.96
CA ALA A 306 1.29 -12.80 -30.22
C ALA A 306 0.27 -13.14 -31.34
N LEU A 307 -0.96 -13.50 -30.96
CA LEU A 307 -2.04 -13.80 -31.92
C LEU A 307 -2.86 -12.58 -32.30
N ILE A 308 -3.17 -11.71 -31.33
CA ILE A 308 -4.03 -10.53 -31.58
C ILE A 308 -3.27 -9.33 -32.11
N SER A 309 -1.95 -9.27 -31.88
CA SER A 309 -1.10 -8.16 -32.34
C SER A 309 -0.62 -8.37 -33.77
N ARG A 310 -0.53 -7.26 -34.52
CA ARG A 310 0.03 -7.27 -35.86
C ARG A 310 1.55 -7.35 -35.78
N ARG A 311 2.16 -8.39 -36.38
CA ARG A 311 3.61 -8.51 -36.52
C ARG A 311 4.04 -8.25 -37.94
N VAL A 312 5.32 -7.89 -38.14
CA VAL A 312 5.88 -7.54 -39.46
C VAL A 312 5.58 -8.59 -40.53
N TYR A 313 5.48 -9.85 -40.14
CA TYR A 313 5.34 -11.00 -41.04
C TYR A 313 3.97 -11.70 -40.96
N LYS A 314 3.04 -11.23 -40.09
CA LYS A 314 1.77 -11.90 -39.87
C LYS A 314 0.66 -10.91 -39.54
N PRO A 315 -0.49 -10.96 -40.26
CA PRO A 315 -1.66 -10.19 -39.85
C PRO A 315 -2.18 -10.68 -38.50
N ALA A 316 -2.77 -9.77 -37.71
CA ALA A 316 -3.46 -10.12 -36.48
C ALA A 316 -4.66 -11.03 -36.77
N PHE A 317 -4.86 -12.04 -35.93
CA PHE A 317 -6.11 -12.79 -35.92
C PHE A 317 -7.25 -11.99 -35.28
N SER A 318 -8.48 -12.38 -35.57
CA SER A 318 -9.61 -11.84 -34.81
C SER A 318 -9.61 -12.37 -33.38
N PHE A 319 -10.30 -11.68 -32.48
CA PHE A 319 -10.41 -12.14 -31.10
C PHE A 319 -10.97 -13.59 -31.02
N ASP A 320 -12.06 -13.85 -31.75
CA ASP A 320 -12.68 -15.19 -31.74
C ASP A 320 -11.75 -16.27 -32.27
N GLN A 321 -11.03 -16.00 -33.37
CA GLN A 321 -10.01 -16.93 -33.89
C GLN A 321 -8.90 -17.19 -32.87
N THR A 322 -8.45 -16.15 -32.17
CA THR A 322 -7.41 -16.28 -31.12
C THR A 322 -7.90 -17.17 -29.99
N ILE A 323 -9.14 -16.97 -29.54
CA ILE A 323 -9.76 -17.80 -28.51
C ILE A 323 -9.81 -19.26 -28.96
N ASP A 324 -10.33 -19.52 -30.17
CA ASP A 324 -10.49 -20.88 -30.72
C ASP A 324 -9.11 -21.58 -30.82
N MET A 325 -8.09 -20.89 -31.30
CA MET A 325 -6.74 -21.45 -31.42
C MET A 325 -6.13 -21.85 -30.07
N ILE A 326 -6.32 -21.00 -29.05
CA ILE A 326 -5.85 -21.31 -27.70
C ILE A 326 -6.63 -22.46 -27.07
N GLU A 327 -7.96 -22.47 -27.22
CA GLU A 327 -8.82 -23.52 -26.68
C GLU A 327 -8.59 -24.88 -27.36
N ASN A 328 -8.27 -24.90 -28.65
CA ASN A 328 -7.94 -26.11 -29.40
C ASN A 328 -6.50 -26.58 -29.20
N GLY A 329 -5.68 -25.85 -28.43
CA GLY A 329 -4.30 -26.22 -28.15
C GLY A 329 -3.32 -26.03 -29.31
N GLU A 330 -3.67 -25.24 -30.34
CA GLU A 330 -2.83 -24.99 -31.51
C GLU A 330 -1.53 -24.25 -31.16
N CYS A 331 -1.54 -23.54 -30.02
CA CYS A 331 -0.41 -22.74 -29.51
C CYS A 331 0.31 -23.38 -28.32
N GLY A 332 0.04 -24.67 -28.08
CA GLY A 332 0.53 -25.42 -26.92
C GLY A 332 -0.58 -25.70 -25.91
N ILE A 333 -0.31 -26.64 -25.03
CA ILE A 333 -1.26 -27.06 -24.00
C ILE A 333 -1.01 -26.30 -22.71
N PHE A 334 -2.06 -25.67 -22.18
CA PHE A 334 -2.07 -24.98 -20.90
C PHE A 334 -2.80 -25.82 -19.84
N SER A 335 -2.57 -25.50 -18.55
CA SER A 335 -3.23 -26.24 -17.47
C SER A 335 -4.76 -26.06 -17.52
N PRO A 336 -5.53 -27.06 -17.07
CA PRO A 336 -6.99 -26.92 -16.99
C PRO A 336 -7.43 -25.71 -16.16
N GLU A 337 -6.70 -25.39 -15.10
CA GLU A 337 -6.96 -24.26 -14.20
C GLU A 337 -6.73 -22.93 -14.89
N ILE A 338 -5.63 -22.77 -15.62
CA ILE A 338 -5.36 -21.58 -16.45
C ILE A 338 -6.42 -21.42 -17.53
N MET A 339 -6.81 -22.51 -18.19
CA MET A 339 -7.84 -22.48 -19.23
C MET A 339 -9.23 -22.13 -18.69
N ASP A 340 -9.54 -22.55 -17.47
CA ASP A 340 -10.77 -22.17 -16.81
C ASP A 340 -10.79 -20.67 -16.48
N CYS A 341 -9.73 -20.14 -15.89
CA CYS A 341 -9.56 -18.70 -15.66
C CYS A 341 -9.63 -17.90 -16.97
N PHE A 342 -8.98 -18.37 -18.01
CA PHE A 342 -8.99 -17.72 -19.33
C PHE A 342 -10.40 -17.61 -19.92
N ARG A 343 -11.22 -18.68 -19.80
CA ARG A 343 -12.64 -18.66 -20.24
C ARG A 343 -13.46 -17.62 -19.48
N HIS A 344 -13.27 -17.53 -18.17
CA HIS A 344 -13.95 -16.53 -17.34
C HIS A 344 -13.49 -15.11 -17.65
N ALA A 345 -12.22 -14.92 -17.96
CA ALA A 345 -11.63 -13.61 -18.26
C ALA A 345 -11.95 -13.08 -19.66
N LYS A 346 -12.53 -13.87 -20.58
CA LYS A 346 -12.74 -13.51 -22.00
C LYS A 346 -13.34 -12.11 -22.21
N SER A 347 -14.31 -11.70 -21.39
CA SER A 347 -14.95 -10.39 -21.53
C SER A 347 -14.00 -9.23 -21.27
N ASP A 348 -13.14 -9.36 -20.26
CA ASP A 348 -12.20 -8.30 -19.91
C ASP A 348 -11.01 -8.29 -20.86
N LEU A 349 -10.57 -9.47 -21.28
CA LEU A 349 -9.56 -9.61 -22.34
C LEU A 349 -10.01 -9.03 -23.68
N TYR A 350 -11.29 -9.19 -24.01
CA TYR A 350 -11.87 -8.57 -25.22
C TYR A 350 -11.86 -7.04 -25.14
N LYS A 351 -12.27 -6.47 -24.00
CA LYS A 351 -12.23 -5.02 -23.78
C LYS A 351 -10.82 -4.49 -23.95
N LEU A 352 -9.85 -5.12 -23.30
CA LEU A 352 -8.46 -4.76 -23.39
C LEU A 352 -7.95 -4.78 -24.83
N ALA A 353 -8.18 -5.88 -25.56
CA ALA A 353 -7.76 -6.03 -26.94
C ALA A 353 -8.42 -5.00 -27.88
N LYS A 354 -9.66 -4.60 -27.59
CA LYS A 354 -10.40 -3.60 -28.35
C LYS A 354 -9.85 -2.20 -28.12
N GLU A 355 -9.62 -1.82 -26.87
CA GLU A 355 -9.05 -0.52 -26.50
C GLU A 355 -7.68 -0.31 -27.13
N GLU A 356 -6.82 -1.34 -27.09
CA GLU A 356 -5.49 -1.27 -27.71
C GLU A 356 -5.58 -1.09 -29.22
N ARG A 357 -6.47 -1.81 -29.89
CA ARG A 357 -6.68 -1.67 -31.34
C ARG A 357 -7.19 -0.28 -31.73
N GLU A 358 -8.06 0.31 -30.96
CA GLU A 358 -8.57 1.67 -31.17
C GLU A 358 -7.45 2.70 -30.99
N HIS A 359 -6.58 2.50 -30.00
CA HIS A 359 -5.44 3.35 -29.72
C HIS A 359 -4.41 3.31 -30.86
N LEU A 360 -4.13 2.12 -31.40
CA LEU A 360 -3.25 1.93 -32.56
C LEU A 360 -3.75 2.67 -33.81
N ILE A 361 -5.04 2.51 -34.12
CA ILE A 361 -5.66 3.20 -35.26
C ILE A 361 -5.58 4.72 -35.10
N TYR A 362 -5.80 5.23 -33.90
CA TYR A 362 -5.73 6.64 -33.57
C TYR A 362 -4.30 7.19 -33.76
N ASN A 363 -3.29 6.48 -33.28
CA ASN A 363 -1.88 6.85 -33.41
C ASN A 363 -1.40 6.83 -34.87
N GLU A 364 -1.80 5.82 -35.67
CA GLU A 364 -1.51 5.77 -37.10
C GLU A 364 -2.14 6.96 -37.86
N ALA A 365 -3.36 7.35 -37.48
CA ALA A 365 -4.04 8.50 -38.10
C ALA A 365 -3.34 9.83 -37.80
N ILE A 366 -2.82 10.00 -36.56
CA ILE A 366 -2.03 11.19 -36.18
C ILE A 366 -0.71 11.24 -36.95
N MET A 367 -0.02 10.12 -37.09
CA MET A 367 1.24 10.07 -37.84
C MET A 367 1.08 10.37 -39.31
N ARG A 368 0.00 9.89 -39.95
CA ARG A 368 -0.32 10.21 -41.35
C ARG A 368 -0.66 11.68 -41.57
N ASN A 369 -1.17 12.37 -40.57
CA ASN A 369 -1.51 13.80 -40.66
C ASN A 369 -0.31 14.74 -40.36
N LYS A 370 0.83 14.20 -39.93
CA LYS A 370 2.06 14.96 -39.65
C LYS A 370 3.12 14.89 -40.76
N ILE A 371 2.85 14.12 -41.83
CA ILE A 371 3.63 14.03 -43.07
C ILE A 371 2.87 14.76 -44.18
#